data_b1db196b853b14a9121ee6066916e412
#
_entry.id   b1db196b853b14a9121ee6066916e412
#
_cell.length_a   1.000
_cell.length_b   1.000
_cell.length_c   1.000
_cell.angle_alpha   90.00
_cell.angle_beta   90.00
_cell.angle_gamma   90.00
#
_symmetry.space_group_name_H-M   'P 1'
#
loop_
_entity.id
_entity.type
_entity.pdbx_description
1 polymer ?
#
loop_
_entity_poly.entity_id
_entity_poly.type
_entity_poly.pdbx_seq_one_letter_code
_entity_poly.pdbx_strand_id
1 'polypeptide(L)'
;MKQKFIELYMDWAARTAQLSHARRLQVGAVIVKDDSVISYGYNGMPAGWDNNCEDVEWCSAGGWSSPEEIKEGWPYEGTYLDAAGNKMQGRYRLKTKPEVLHAESNAIAKLAKSTNSGMGATMFITHAPCMECAKLIYQSGIGHVLYRSSYRDTSGVTFLEASGVKVEQI
;
A
#
# COMPACT_ATOMS: atom_id res chain seq x y z
N MET A 1 22.32 -1.59 10.61
CA MET A 1 22.13 -0.12 10.45
C MET A 1 21.97 0.50 11.83
N LYS A 2 22.43 1.75 12.08
CA LYS A 2 22.24 2.45 13.37
C LYS A 2 20.78 2.91 13.50
N GLN A 3 20.21 2.88 14.72
CA GLN A 3 18.80 3.23 14.99
C GLN A 3 18.37 4.57 14.39
N LYS A 4 19.18 5.62 14.52
CA LYS A 4 18.88 6.93 13.97
C LYS A 4 18.66 6.97 12.44
N PHE A 5 19.31 6.05 11.70
CA PHE A 5 19.11 5.94 10.24
C PHE A 5 17.87 5.12 9.90
N ILE A 6 17.53 4.13 10.75
CA ILE A 6 16.27 3.38 10.63
C ILE A 6 15.09 4.35 10.76
N GLU A 7 15.12 5.20 11.78
CA GLU A 7 14.10 6.23 12.00
C GLU A 7 14.02 7.21 10.82
N LEU A 8 15.17 7.73 10.36
CA LEU A 8 15.24 8.64 9.22
C LEU A 8 14.60 8.05 7.95
N TYR A 9 14.96 6.82 7.59
CA TYR A 9 14.45 6.21 6.36
C TYR A 9 12.99 5.79 6.49
N MET A 10 12.54 5.42 7.67
CA MET A 10 11.13 5.16 7.93
C MET A 10 10.30 6.46 7.87
N ASP A 11 10.85 7.59 8.35
CA ASP A 11 10.19 8.89 8.19
C ASP A 11 10.13 9.33 6.72
N TRP A 12 11.16 9.01 5.93
CA TRP A 12 11.09 9.19 4.48
C TRP A 12 10.00 8.35 3.83
N ALA A 13 9.85 7.08 4.22
CA ALA A 13 8.76 6.24 3.76
C ALA A 13 7.39 6.83 4.16
N ALA A 14 7.24 7.30 5.39
CA ALA A 14 6.03 7.96 5.88
C ALA A 14 5.74 9.27 5.12
N ARG A 15 6.76 10.09 4.84
CA ARG A 15 6.59 11.29 4.04
C ARG A 15 6.24 10.97 2.59
N THR A 16 6.82 9.92 2.03
CA THR A 16 6.51 9.44 0.68
C THR A 16 5.06 8.97 0.57
N ALA A 17 4.52 8.31 1.61
CA ALA A 17 3.11 7.89 1.66
C ALA A 17 2.14 9.06 1.45
N GLN A 18 2.47 10.26 1.95
CA GLN A 18 1.63 11.46 1.82
C GLN A 18 1.51 11.98 0.37
N LEU A 19 2.29 11.47 -0.57
CA LEU A 19 2.16 11.75 -2.00
C LEU A 19 1.04 10.94 -2.65
N SER A 20 0.53 9.93 -1.97
CA SER A 20 -0.57 9.09 -2.46
C SER A 20 -1.89 9.85 -2.47
N HIS A 21 -2.67 9.67 -3.54
CA HIS A 21 -4.05 10.15 -3.64
C HIS A 21 -5.07 9.14 -3.11
N ALA A 22 -4.62 7.97 -2.63
CA ALA A 22 -5.51 6.97 -2.07
C ALA A 22 -6.23 7.48 -0.82
N ARG A 23 -7.54 7.30 -0.77
CA ARG A 23 -8.41 7.72 0.34
C ARG A 23 -8.51 6.66 1.44
N ARG A 24 -8.34 5.39 1.08
CA ARG A 24 -8.43 4.27 2.04
C ARG A 24 -7.18 4.13 2.90
N LEU A 25 -6.03 4.09 2.26
CA LEU A 25 -4.75 3.89 2.91
C LEU A 25 -3.63 4.46 2.05
N GLN A 26 -2.84 5.36 2.61
CA GLN A 26 -1.65 5.89 1.98
C GLN A 26 -0.44 5.08 2.45
N VAL A 27 0.26 4.46 1.51
CA VAL A 27 1.45 3.64 1.76
C VAL A 27 2.65 4.23 1.04
N GLY A 28 3.79 4.25 1.72
CA GLY A 28 5.07 4.67 1.15
C GLY A 28 6.15 3.62 1.38
N ALA A 29 7.05 3.51 0.41
CA ALA A 29 8.20 2.64 0.44
C ALA A 29 9.46 3.38 0.01
N VAL A 30 10.59 3.08 0.66
CA VAL A 30 11.92 3.62 0.33
C VAL A 30 12.91 2.47 0.28
N ILE A 31 13.73 2.41 -0.77
CA ILE A 31 14.79 1.41 -0.94
C ILE A 31 16.13 2.10 -0.71
N VAL A 32 16.90 1.56 0.24
CA VAL A 32 18.18 2.10 0.70
C VAL A 32 19.28 1.08 0.47
N LYS A 33 20.42 1.51 -0.07
CA LYS A 33 21.62 0.72 -0.22
C LYS A 33 22.84 1.59 0.02
N ASP A 34 23.82 1.08 0.77
CA ASP A 34 25.06 1.77 1.09
C ASP A 34 24.81 3.20 1.62
N ASP A 35 23.90 3.29 2.61
CA ASP A 35 23.43 4.54 3.24
C ASP A 35 22.83 5.58 2.27
N SER A 36 22.46 5.17 1.06
CA SER A 36 21.84 6.04 0.04
C SER A 36 20.46 5.54 -0.33
N VAL A 37 19.50 6.46 -0.48
CA VAL A 37 18.19 6.13 -1.06
C VAL A 37 18.36 5.93 -2.57
N ILE A 38 18.10 4.73 -3.06
CA ILE A 38 18.23 4.36 -4.46
C ILE A 38 16.90 4.30 -5.21
N SER A 39 15.78 4.20 -4.49
CA SER A 39 14.43 4.30 -5.04
C SER A 39 13.40 4.59 -3.96
N TYR A 40 12.23 5.05 -4.37
CA TYR A 40 11.05 5.23 -3.51
C TYR A 40 9.76 5.06 -4.30
N GLY A 41 8.69 4.69 -3.61
CA GLY A 41 7.36 4.54 -4.18
C GLY A 41 6.27 4.87 -3.19
N TYR A 42 5.10 5.20 -3.70
CA TYR A 42 3.85 5.33 -2.96
C TYR A 42 2.74 4.66 -3.77
N ASN A 43 1.68 4.23 -3.10
CA ASN A 43 0.56 3.63 -3.79
C ASN A 43 -0.24 4.69 -4.57
N GLY A 44 -0.66 4.33 -5.77
CA GLY A 44 -1.38 5.26 -6.64
C GLY A 44 -1.58 4.73 -8.05
N MET A 45 -2.33 5.47 -8.84
CA MET A 45 -2.55 5.15 -10.25
C MET A 45 -1.25 5.27 -11.06
N PRO A 46 -1.12 4.53 -12.17
CA PRO A 46 0.02 4.67 -13.07
C PRO A 46 0.19 6.10 -13.57
N ALA A 47 1.43 6.49 -13.87
CA ALA A 47 1.72 7.82 -14.39
C ALA A 47 0.92 8.14 -15.66
N GLY A 48 0.27 9.31 -15.70
CA GLY A 48 -0.56 9.74 -16.82
C GLY A 48 -2.03 9.29 -16.73
N TRP A 49 -2.40 8.52 -15.73
CA TRP A 49 -3.79 8.13 -15.46
C TRP A 49 -4.45 9.13 -14.51
N ASP A 50 -5.81 9.08 -14.43
CA ASP A 50 -6.55 9.78 -13.38
C ASP A 50 -6.11 9.29 -11.99
N ASN A 51 -5.93 10.22 -11.06
CA ASN A 51 -5.46 9.92 -9.69
C ASN A 51 -6.52 9.30 -8.77
N ASN A 52 -7.74 9.02 -9.25
CA ASN A 52 -8.78 8.39 -8.45
C ASN A 52 -8.48 6.89 -8.23
N CYS A 53 -7.95 6.57 -7.06
CA CYS A 53 -7.51 5.22 -6.69
C CYS A 53 -8.65 4.26 -6.33
N GLU A 54 -9.87 4.74 -6.10
CA GLU A 54 -10.97 3.92 -5.59
C GLU A 54 -12.27 4.15 -6.33
N ASP A 55 -13.01 3.06 -6.52
CA ASP A 55 -14.41 3.06 -6.90
C ASP A 55 -15.30 3.15 -5.66
N VAL A 56 -16.47 3.74 -5.83
CA VAL A 56 -17.51 3.79 -4.79
C VAL A 56 -18.45 2.60 -4.99
N GLU A 57 -18.52 1.72 -4.00
CA GLU A 57 -19.51 0.66 -3.94
C GLU A 57 -20.60 1.03 -2.93
N TRP A 58 -21.85 1.19 -3.41
CA TRP A 58 -23.00 1.47 -2.55
C TRP A 58 -23.51 0.20 -1.91
N CYS A 59 -23.96 0.29 -0.65
CA CYS A 59 -24.65 -0.80 0.03
C CYS A 59 -25.98 -1.03 -0.69
N SER A 60 -26.14 -2.18 -1.30
CA SER A 60 -27.44 -2.60 -1.84
C SER A 60 -28.36 -2.98 -0.67
N ALA A 61 -29.49 -2.27 -0.54
CA ALA A 61 -30.53 -2.59 0.45
C ALA A 61 -31.16 -3.96 0.12
N GLY A 62 -30.63 -5.02 0.71
CA GLY A 62 -31.09 -6.41 0.46
C GLY A 62 -30.25 -7.48 1.14
N GLY A 63 -29.19 -7.10 1.84
CA GLY A 63 -28.36 -8.01 2.65
C GLY A 63 -28.93 -8.18 4.06
N TRP A 64 -28.87 -9.39 4.58
CA TRP A 64 -29.29 -9.83 5.92
C TRP A 64 -28.35 -9.35 7.04
N SER A 65 -27.77 -8.15 6.92
CA SER A 65 -26.81 -7.61 7.87
C SER A 65 -27.50 -6.73 8.89
N SER A 66 -27.06 -6.80 10.14
CA SER A 66 -27.48 -5.88 11.18
C SER A 66 -27.05 -4.44 10.84
N PRO A 67 -27.69 -3.40 11.42
CA PRO A 67 -27.25 -2.01 11.22
C PRO A 67 -25.77 -1.78 11.55
N GLU A 68 -25.24 -2.50 12.54
CA GLU A 68 -23.84 -2.45 12.96
C GLU A 68 -22.92 -3.05 11.92
N GLU A 69 -23.24 -4.24 11.38
CA GLU A 69 -22.50 -4.91 10.30
C GLU A 69 -22.50 -4.08 9.00
N ILE A 70 -23.63 -3.46 8.68
CA ILE A 70 -23.73 -2.53 7.55
C ILE A 70 -22.79 -1.35 7.76
N LYS A 71 -22.76 -0.76 8.96
CA LYS A 71 -21.89 0.37 9.29
C LYS A 71 -20.43 0.00 9.23
N GLU A 72 -20.05 -1.21 9.66
CA GLU A 72 -18.69 -1.71 9.59
C GLU A 72 -18.27 -2.00 8.14
N GLY A 73 -19.10 -2.66 7.36
CA GLY A 73 -18.83 -3.00 5.97
C GLY A 73 -18.87 -1.81 4.99
N TRP A 74 -19.72 -0.80 5.29
CA TRP A 74 -19.90 0.43 4.50
C TRP A 74 -19.77 1.67 5.40
N PRO A 75 -18.55 2.07 5.75
CA PRO A 75 -18.29 3.07 6.78
C PRO A 75 -18.67 4.51 6.38
N TYR A 76 -18.85 4.78 5.09
CA TYR A 76 -19.13 6.13 4.59
C TYR A 76 -20.62 6.33 4.31
N GLU A 77 -21.06 7.57 4.39
CA GLU A 77 -22.42 8.00 4.05
C GLU A 77 -22.39 9.03 2.92
N GLY A 78 -23.38 9.00 2.05
CA GLY A 78 -23.45 9.93 0.93
C GLY A 78 -24.76 9.84 0.16
N THR A 79 -24.87 10.68 -0.86
CA THR A 79 -26.03 10.75 -1.76
C THR A 79 -25.66 10.17 -3.11
N TYR A 80 -26.55 9.36 -3.68
CA TYR A 80 -26.44 8.83 -5.05
C TYR A 80 -27.78 9.03 -5.79
N LEU A 81 -27.74 8.84 -7.10
CA LEU A 81 -28.95 8.80 -7.92
C LEU A 81 -29.36 7.36 -8.17
N ASP A 82 -30.62 7.04 -7.96
CA ASP A 82 -31.20 5.74 -8.34
C ASP A 82 -31.38 5.65 -9.87
N ALA A 83 -31.84 4.51 -10.38
CA ALA A 83 -32.06 4.27 -11.80
C ALA A 83 -33.13 5.21 -12.43
N ALA A 84 -33.99 5.81 -11.60
CA ALA A 84 -35.01 6.78 -12.02
C ALA A 84 -34.52 8.24 -11.90
N GLY A 85 -33.27 8.47 -11.43
CA GLY A 85 -32.68 9.80 -11.26
C GLY A 85 -33.04 10.49 -9.94
N ASN A 86 -33.68 9.81 -8.98
CA ASN A 86 -34.00 10.39 -7.69
C ASN A 86 -32.78 10.39 -6.77
N LYS A 87 -32.64 11.43 -5.94
CA LYS A 87 -31.59 11.51 -4.92
C LYS A 87 -31.91 10.60 -3.76
N MET A 88 -31.03 9.62 -3.50
CA MET A 88 -31.13 8.68 -2.38
C MET A 88 -29.97 8.89 -1.43
N GLN A 89 -30.24 8.71 -0.13
CA GLN A 89 -29.19 8.61 0.89
C GLN A 89 -28.80 7.15 1.08
N GLY A 90 -27.51 6.87 1.20
CA GLY A 90 -27.04 5.50 1.39
C GLY A 90 -25.65 5.46 2.02
N ARG A 91 -25.26 4.24 2.38
CA ARG A 91 -23.90 3.95 2.84
C ARG A 91 -23.09 3.36 1.70
N TYR A 92 -21.78 3.64 1.69
CA TYR A 92 -20.87 3.13 0.69
C TYR A 92 -19.53 2.75 1.30
N ARG A 93 -18.78 1.95 0.56
CA ARG A 93 -17.37 1.68 0.81
C ARG A 93 -16.52 2.08 -0.39
N LEU A 94 -15.25 2.28 -0.13
CA LEU A 94 -14.27 2.50 -1.17
C LEU A 94 -13.59 1.17 -1.51
N LYS A 95 -13.52 0.84 -2.78
CA LYS A 95 -12.80 -0.33 -3.30
C LYS A 95 -11.63 0.13 -4.14
N THR A 96 -10.44 -0.27 -3.75
CA THR A 96 -9.22 0.04 -4.52
C THR A 96 -9.31 -0.55 -5.91
N LYS A 97 -9.05 0.26 -6.93
CA LYS A 97 -9.02 -0.18 -8.33
C LYS A 97 -7.86 -1.13 -8.58
N PRO A 98 -8.03 -2.13 -9.46
CA PRO A 98 -6.97 -3.11 -9.74
C PRO A 98 -5.72 -2.49 -10.39
N GLU A 99 -5.84 -1.34 -11.01
CA GLU A 99 -4.73 -0.62 -11.66
C GLU A 99 -3.83 0.12 -10.66
N VAL A 100 -4.25 0.27 -9.41
CA VAL A 100 -3.45 0.95 -8.38
C VAL A 100 -2.18 0.18 -8.10
N LEU A 101 -1.05 0.81 -8.34
CA LEU A 101 0.26 0.28 -7.96
C LEU A 101 0.42 0.35 -6.44
N HIS A 102 0.97 -0.69 -5.83
CA HIS A 102 1.41 -0.64 -4.45
C HIS A 102 2.71 0.16 -4.32
N ALA A 103 3.00 0.68 -3.15
CA ALA A 103 4.19 1.50 -2.90
C ALA A 103 5.49 0.72 -3.23
N GLU A 104 5.55 -0.55 -2.81
CA GLU A 104 6.67 -1.44 -3.01
C GLU A 104 6.89 -1.73 -4.51
N SER A 105 5.83 -2.13 -5.22
CA SER A 105 5.92 -2.40 -6.67
C SER A 105 6.29 -1.15 -7.46
N ASN A 106 5.79 0.02 -7.05
CA ASN A 106 6.17 1.30 -7.65
C ASN A 106 7.65 1.64 -7.40
N ALA A 107 8.16 1.41 -6.18
CA ALA A 107 9.58 1.61 -5.86
C ALA A 107 10.49 0.66 -6.68
N ILE A 108 10.11 -0.62 -6.79
CA ILE A 108 10.86 -1.62 -7.56
C ILE A 108 10.82 -1.29 -9.07
N ALA A 109 9.66 -0.88 -9.60
CA ALA A 109 9.54 -0.48 -11.00
C ALA A 109 10.40 0.75 -11.36
N LYS A 110 10.51 1.73 -10.44
CA LYS A 110 11.42 2.86 -10.59
C LYS A 110 12.89 2.43 -10.50
N LEU A 111 13.22 1.52 -9.59
CA LEU A 111 14.56 0.96 -9.46
C LEU A 111 14.99 0.27 -10.78
N ALA A 112 14.09 -0.48 -11.41
CA ALA A 112 14.34 -1.15 -12.68
C ALA A 112 14.63 -0.19 -13.86
N LYS A 113 14.26 1.09 -13.75
CA LYS A 113 14.57 2.16 -14.71
C LYS A 113 15.88 2.89 -14.40
N SER A 114 16.56 2.53 -13.33
CA SER A 114 17.81 3.14 -12.88
C SER A 114 18.99 2.20 -13.15
N THR A 115 20.20 2.68 -12.89
CA THR A 115 21.43 1.87 -12.91
C THR A 115 21.70 1.17 -11.59
N ASN A 116 20.86 1.38 -10.57
CA ASN A 116 21.00 0.79 -9.24
C ASN A 116 20.44 -0.64 -9.20
N SER A 117 20.95 -1.44 -8.28
CA SER A 117 20.50 -2.81 -8.02
C SER A 117 19.91 -2.94 -6.63
N GLY A 118 18.78 -3.64 -6.52
CA GLY A 118 18.17 -4.01 -5.25
C GLY A 118 18.93 -5.07 -4.46
N MET A 119 19.92 -5.73 -5.07
CA MET A 119 20.69 -6.79 -4.44
C MET A 119 21.32 -6.34 -3.12
N GLY A 120 20.92 -6.97 -2.01
CA GLY A 120 21.37 -6.66 -0.66
C GLY A 120 20.87 -5.33 -0.09
N ALA A 121 19.94 -4.65 -0.77
CA ALA A 121 19.33 -3.42 -0.28
C ALA A 121 18.38 -3.66 0.89
N THR A 122 18.04 -2.59 1.60
CA THR A 122 17.01 -2.55 2.65
C THR A 122 15.80 -1.77 2.15
N MET A 123 14.59 -2.31 2.33
CA MET A 123 13.34 -1.63 2.03
C MET A 123 12.63 -1.21 3.33
N PHE A 124 12.25 0.05 3.42
CA PHE A 124 11.44 0.62 4.48
C PHE A 124 10.03 0.85 3.95
N ILE A 125 9.00 0.35 4.65
CA ILE A 125 7.61 0.43 4.21
C ILE A 125 6.74 0.87 5.39
N THR A 126 5.77 1.74 5.14
CA THR A 126 4.85 2.17 6.21
C THR A 126 3.92 1.05 6.70
N HIS A 127 3.63 0.05 5.87
CA HIS A 127 2.77 -1.10 6.19
C HIS A 127 3.40 -2.41 5.71
N ALA A 128 3.10 -3.51 6.41
CA ALA A 128 3.57 -4.84 6.05
C ALA A 128 3.21 -5.18 4.58
N PRO A 129 4.14 -5.79 3.81
CA PRO A 129 3.90 -6.09 2.39
C PRO A 129 2.89 -7.23 2.22
N CYS A 130 2.03 -7.13 1.22
CA CYS A 130 1.18 -8.24 0.79
C CYS A 130 2.00 -9.30 0.04
N MET A 131 1.40 -10.48 -0.21
CA MET A 131 2.07 -11.59 -0.90
C MET A 131 2.65 -11.20 -2.27
N GLU A 132 1.89 -10.43 -3.07
CA GLU A 132 2.34 -10.03 -4.41
C GLU A 132 3.57 -9.11 -4.34
N CYS A 133 3.57 -8.15 -3.42
CA CYS A 133 4.74 -7.29 -3.20
C CYS A 133 5.91 -8.05 -2.61
N ALA A 134 5.67 -9.00 -1.69
CA ALA A 134 6.72 -9.82 -1.09
C ALA A 134 7.49 -10.64 -2.14
N LYS A 135 6.79 -11.21 -3.13
CA LYS A 135 7.42 -11.90 -4.28
C LYS A 135 8.33 -10.97 -5.08
N LEU A 136 7.88 -9.74 -5.35
CA LEU A 136 8.68 -8.75 -6.07
C LEU A 136 9.90 -8.29 -5.27
N ILE A 137 9.74 -8.07 -3.97
CA ILE A 137 10.82 -7.72 -3.04
C ILE A 137 11.91 -8.79 -3.07
N TYR A 138 11.52 -10.06 -2.90
CA TYR A 138 12.45 -11.19 -2.96
C TYR A 138 13.17 -11.28 -4.30
N GLN A 139 12.44 -11.24 -5.42
CA GLN A 139 13.00 -11.35 -6.76
C GLN A 139 13.90 -10.17 -7.15
N SER A 140 13.72 -8.99 -6.53
CA SER A 140 14.61 -7.83 -6.75
C SER A 140 15.92 -7.91 -5.95
N GLY A 141 16.12 -8.96 -5.12
CA GLY A 141 17.32 -9.18 -4.32
C GLY A 141 17.40 -8.32 -3.05
N ILE A 142 16.30 -7.69 -2.63
CA ILE A 142 16.23 -6.95 -1.37
C ILE A 142 16.36 -7.95 -0.22
N GLY A 143 17.36 -7.74 0.64
CA GLY A 143 17.70 -8.69 1.71
C GLY A 143 17.12 -8.33 3.08
N HIS A 144 16.59 -7.14 3.25
CA HIS A 144 16.05 -6.68 4.52
C HIS A 144 14.82 -5.80 4.30
N VAL A 145 13.76 -6.06 5.05
CA VAL A 145 12.51 -5.27 5.03
C VAL A 145 12.19 -4.81 6.45
N LEU A 146 11.97 -3.50 6.62
CA LEU A 146 11.45 -2.92 7.83
C LEU A 146 10.08 -2.30 7.55
N TYR A 147 9.10 -2.58 8.41
CA TYR A 147 7.78 -1.99 8.27
C TYR A 147 7.27 -1.43 9.61
N ARG A 148 6.39 -0.42 9.55
CA ARG A 148 5.86 0.24 10.76
C ARG A 148 4.56 -0.41 11.24
N SER A 149 3.58 -0.52 10.37
CA SER A 149 2.24 -1.01 10.73
C SER A 149 1.98 -2.40 10.18
N SER A 150 1.39 -3.27 11.00
CA SER A 150 0.94 -4.58 10.55
C SER A 150 -0.21 -4.45 9.54
N TYR A 151 -0.38 -5.46 8.71
CA TYR A 151 -1.51 -5.63 7.82
C TYR A 151 -2.29 -6.88 8.22
N ARG A 152 -3.61 -6.93 7.91
CA ARG A 152 -4.44 -8.10 8.29
C ARG A 152 -3.90 -9.42 7.76
N ASP A 153 -3.39 -9.38 6.53
CA ASP A 153 -2.77 -10.54 5.88
C ASP A 153 -1.27 -10.50 6.12
N THR A 154 -0.75 -11.46 6.87
CA THR A 154 0.68 -11.61 7.18
C THR A 154 1.40 -12.56 6.21
N SER A 155 0.72 -13.06 5.19
CA SER A 155 1.29 -14.05 4.25
C SER A 155 2.54 -13.54 3.54
N GLY A 156 2.59 -12.25 3.21
CA GLY A 156 3.77 -11.62 2.60
C GLY A 156 4.99 -11.61 3.52
N VAL A 157 4.81 -11.32 4.82
CA VAL A 157 5.86 -11.37 5.83
C VAL A 157 6.38 -12.81 5.99
N THR A 158 5.47 -13.76 6.17
CA THR A 158 5.81 -15.19 6.29
C THR A 158 6.60 -15.70 5.08
N PHE A 159 6.17 -15.31 3.86
CA PHE A 159 6.87 -15.66 2.63
C PHE A 159 8.30 -15.12 2.60
N LEU A 160 8.52 -13.85 2.96
CA LEU A 160 9.84 -13.23 2.97
C LEU A 160 10.77 -13.90 3.97
N GLU A 161 10.29 -14.16 5.20
CA GLU A 161 11.05 -14.86 6.24
C GLU A 161 11.44 -16.28 5.79
N ALA A 162 10.49 -17.03 5.24
CA ALA A 162 10.74 -18.37 4.69
C ALA A 162 11.72 -18.36 3.51
N SER A 163 11.82 -17.22 2.79
CA SER A 163 12.75 -17.02 1.69
C SER A 163 14.13 -16.49 2.12
N GLY A 164 14.37 -16.34 3.43
CA GLY A 164 15.64 -15.87 4.00
C GLY A 164 15.83 -14.35 3.97
N VAL A 165 14.79 -13.58 3.66
CA VAL A 165 14.80 -12.12 3.81
C VAL A 165 14.61 -11.76 5.27
N LYS A 166 15.46 -10.89 5.81
CA LYS A 166 15.27 -10.38 7.17
C LYS A 166 14.06 -9.43 7.19
N VAL A 167 13.09 -9.67 8.08
CA VAL A 167 11.90 -8.83 8.22
C VAL A 167 11.77 -8.35 9.66
N GLU A 168 11.55 -7.06 9.86
CA GLU A 168 11.42 -6.44 11.18
C GLU A 168 10.27 -5.45 11.20
N GLN A 169 9.44 -5.50 12.24
CA GLN A 169 8.48 -4.45 12.56
C GLN A 169 9.13 -3.47 13.53
N ILE A 170 8.98 -2.16 13.27
CA ILE A 170 9.61 -1.08 14.07
C ILE A 170 8.60 0.01 14.43
#